data_ae53719d4158e9bbbbe3bf7d17c0dffc
#
_entry.id   ae53719d4158e9bbbbe3bf7d17c0dffc
#
_cell.length_a   1.000
_cell.length_b   1.000
_cell.length_c   1.000
_cell.angle_alpha   90.00
_cell.angle_beta   90.00
_cell.angle_gamma   90.00
#
_symmetry.space_group_name_H-M   'P 1'
#
loop_
_entity.id
_entity.type
_entity.pdbx_description
1 polymer ?
#
loop_
_entity_poly.entity_id
_entity_poly.type
_entity_poly.pdbx_seq_one_letter_code
_entity_poly.pdbx_strand_id
1 'polypeptide(L)'
;MFVEIRKRGRKKKYYLVHSFRAGDKVKRISRYLGSDLSERELERLKPRAEKIILEQVKEKSIFEFELSKREIEEYKKIEKPLKVEHLQRLDWLRFTENFTYNTNAIEGSTVALDEAKDLIEHKEKPHGADEIETLGVANAVEYIRKTRSKLNISLIKKLHFLCFEKTKSFAGKLRNVEVVIRDRYGNIVHQGAPYNKVPKLLEKLTKWYAKHKIKYPPLLLAALVHNEFENIHPFQDGNGRVGRLLLNYVLLKHSYPPINIRFKDRQRYYRVLQIFEKKNDIKPTLRFLISQYKKQYR
;
A
#
# COMPACT_ATOMS: atom_id res chain seq x y z
N MET A 1 22.95 -1.95 4.75
CA MET A 1 23.45 -3.06 5.60
C MET A 1 24.96 -3.07 5.60
N PHE A 2 25.59 -3.59 6.64
CA PHE A 2 27.05 -3.70 6.72
C PHE A 2 27.45 -5.02 7.39
N VAL A 3 28.67 -5.48 7.12
CA VAL A 3 29.22 -6.68 7.75
C VAL A 3 29.95 -6.27 9.03
N GLU A 4 29.53 -6.84 10.16
CA GLU A 4 30.16 -6.68 11.45
C GLU A 4 30.99 -7.93 11.77
N ILE A 5 32.25 -7.73 12.13
CA ILE A 5 33.17 -8.83 12.50
C ILE A 5 33.30 -8.84 14.02
N ARG A 6 32.95 -9.97 14.65
CA ARG A 6 33.12 -10.20 16.09
C ARG A 6 34.19 -11.26 16.31
N LYS A 7 35.22 -10.90 17.05
CA LYS A 7 36.27 -11.85 17.46
C LYS A 7 35.83 -12.61 18.72
N ARG A 8 35.96 -13.95 18.69
CA ARG A 8 35.75 -14.80 19.88
C ARG A 8 36.89 -15.83 19.95
N GLY A 9 37.86 -15.58 20.77
CA GLY A 9 39.11 -16.33 20.77
C GLY A 9 39.88 -16.11 19.49
N ARG A 10 40.39 -17.19 18.88
CA ARG A 10 41.12 -17.15 17.59
C ARG A 10 40.22 -17.04 16.34
N LYS A 11 38.88 -17.15 16.49
CA LYS A 11 37.95 -17.15 15.34
C LYS A 11 37.31 -15.79 15.11
N LYS A 12 37.23 -15.39 13.83
CA LYS A 12 36.45 -14.22 13.36
C LYS A 12 35.07 -14.66 12.97
N LYS A 13 34.01 -14.13 13.59
CA LYS A 13 32.62 -14.39 13.26
C LYS A 13 32.04 -13.21 12.48
N TYR A 14 31.43 -13.48 11.33
CA TYR A 14 30.86 -12.48 10.43
C TYR A 14 29.36 -12.42 10.60
N TYR A 15 28.81 -11.21 10.75
CA TYR A 15 27.38 -10.95 10.87
C TYR A 15 26.99 -9.86 9.87
N LEU A 16 25.94 -10.11 9.09
CA LEU A 16 25.30 -9.03 8.36
C LEU A 16 24.36 -8.29 9.30
N VAL A 17 24.52 -6.97 9.41
CA VAL A 17 23.76 -6.13 10.32
C VAL A 17 22.97 -5.10 9.54
N HIS A 18 21.71 -4.93 9.93
CA HIS A 18 20.84 -3.87 9.44
C HIS A 18 20.23 -3.12 10.61
N SER A 19 20.37 -1.79 10.58
CA SER A 19 19.70 -0.90 11.52
C SER A 19 18.50 -0.27 10.84
N PHE A 20 17.36 -0.29 11.50
CA PHE A 20 16.12 0.32 10.98
C PHE A 20 15.39 1.05 12.11
N ARG A 21 14.62 2.05 11.74
CA ARG A 21 13.86 2.85 12.70
C ARG A 21 12.48 2.23 12.92
N ALA A 22 12.12 2.02 14.17
CA ALA A 22 10.80 1.56 14.59
C ALA A 22 10.26 2.55 15.63
N GLY A 23 9.46 3.53 15.18
CA GLY A 23 9.09 4.70 15.99
C GLY A 23 10.31 5.53 16.37
N ASP A 24 10.40 5.93 17.63
CA ASP A 24 11.53 6.71 18.15
C ASP A 24 12.80 5.87 18.42
N LYS A 25 12.76 4.56 18.25
CA LYS A 25 13.87 3.65 18.57
C LYS A 25 14.53 3.12 17.31
N VAL A 26 15.87 3.14 17.29
CA VAL A 26 16.66 2.42 16.30
C VAL A 26 16.79 0.97 16.76
N LYS A 27 16.27 0.04 15.96
CA LYS A 27 16.41 -1.41 16.16
C LYS A 27 17.48 -1.96 15.23
N ARG A 28 18.14 -3.04 15.67
CA ARG A 28 19.15 -3.75 14.87
C ARG A 28 18.76 -5.21 14.72
N ILE A 29 18.89 -5.71 13.50
CA ILE A 29 18.81 -7.14 13.18
C ILE A 29 20.19 -7.56 12.71
N SER A 30 20.68 -8.68 13.23
CA SER A 30 21.94 -9.28 12.79
C SER A 30 21.73 -10.72 12.38
N ARG A 31 22.36 -11.12 11.29
CA ARG A 31 22.36 -12.50 10.82
C ARG A 31 23.79 -13.01 10.72
N TYR A 32 24.03 -14.14 11.34
CA TYR A 32 25.31 -14.82 11.27
C TYR A 32 25.57 -15.38 9.87
N LEU A 33 26.72 -15.07 9.30
CA LEU A 33 27.14 -15.51 7.97
C LEU A 33 28.06 -16.73 8.04
N GLY A 34 28.93 -16.77 9.03
CA GLY A 34 29.92 -17.82 9.21
C GLY A 34 31.13 -17.39 10.05
N SER A 35 32.08 -18.30 10.25
CA SER A 35 33.38 -18.02 10.88
C SER A 35 34.51 -18.15 9.88
N ASP A 36 35.51 -17.27 10.03
CA ASP A 36 36.76 -17.29 9.23
C ASP A 36 36.51 -17.34 7.72
N LEU A 37 35.50 -16.59 7.24
CA LEU A 37 35.09 -16.55 5.84
C LEU A 37 36.08 -15.76 5.00
N SER A 38 36.39 -16.28 3.81
CA SER A 38 37.05 -15.55 2.72
C SER A 38 36.13 -14.46 2.15
N GLU A 39 36.68 -13.47 1.48
CA GLU A 39 35.96 -12.41 0.80
C GLU A 39 34.94 -12.94 -0.21
N ARG A 40 35.35 -13.96 -0.98
CA ARG A 40 34.50 -14.64 -1.97
C ARG A 40 33.29 -15.36 -1.34
N GLU A 41 33.48 -15.97 -0.18
CA GLU A 41 32.39 -16.63 0.55
C GLU A 41 31.43 -15.56 1.16
N LEU A 42 31.95 -14.46 1.66
CA LEU A 42 31.14 -13.33 2.14
C LEU A 42 30.26 -12.76 1.03
N GLU A 43 30.81 -12.50 -0.15
CA GLU A 43 30.04 -12.01 -1.30
C GLU A 43 28.94 -12.97 -1.72
N ARG A 44 29.18 -14.29 -1.68
CA ARG A 44 28.17 -15.30 -2.01
C ARG A 44 27.05 -15.38 -0.97
N LEU A 45 27.37 -15.26 0.32
CA LEU A 45 26.40 -15.41 1.42
C LEU A 45 25.60 -14.15 1.70
N LYS A 46 26.17 -12.97 1.44
CA LYS A 46 25.58 -11.65 1.72
C LYS A 46 24.21 -11.47 1.07
N PRO A 47 23.98 -11.71 -0.23
CA PRO A 47 22.66 -11.48 -0.86
C PRO A 47 21.54 -12.31 -0.24
N ARG A 48 21.83 -13.56 0.12
CA ARG A 48 20.85 -14.44 0.79
C ARG A 48 20.50 -13.95 2.19
N ALA A 49 21.50 -13.50 2.94
CA ALA A 49 21.30 -12.95 4.27
C ALA A 49 20.58 -11.61 4.23
N GLU A 50 20.87 -10.74 3.25
CA GLU A 50 20.16 -9.49 2.99
C GLU A 50 18.68 -9.73 2.74
N LYS A 51 18.34 -10.66 1.85
CA LYS A 51 16.96 -11.04 1.57
C LYS A 51 16.21 -11.42 2.86
N ILE A 52 16.81 -12.28 3.69
CA ILE A 52 16.18 -12.74 4.93
C ILE A 52 16.05 -11.61 5.96
N ILE A 53 17.04 -10.72 6.07
CA ILE A 53 16.96 -9.55 6.95
C ILE A 53 15.86 -8.62 6.48
N LEU A 54 15.77 -8.33 5.18
CA LEU A 54 14.73 -7.48 4.61
C LEU A 54 13.33 -8.05 4.84
N GLU A 55 13.16 -9.36 4.67
CA GLU A 55 11.91 -10.05 4.99
C GLU A 55 11.54 -9.89 6.47
N GLN A 56 12.51 -10.06 7.38
CA GLN A 56 12.29 -9.88 8.82
C GLN A 56 12.00 -8.42 9.20
N VAL A 57 12.64 -7.45 8.55
CA VAL A 57 12.37 -6.02 8.74
C VAL A 57 10.99 -5.67 8.23
N LYS A 58 10.62 -6.13 7.03
CA LYS A 58 9.25 -5.96 6.50
C LYS A 58 8.22 -6.54 7.45
N GLU A 59 8.42 -7.75 7.96
CA GLU A 59 7.49 -8.37 8.91
C GLU A 59 7.35 -7.59 10.21
N LYS A 60 8.42 -6.93 10.69
CA LYS A 60 8.41 -6.13 11.92
C LYS A 60 7.92 -4.70 11.68
N SER A 61 8.34 -4.05 10.58
CA SER A 61 7.99 -2.65 10.31
C SER A 61 6.48 -2.46 10.14
N ILE A 62 5.80 -3.43 9.52
CA ILE A 62 4.38 -3.37 9.21
C ILE A 62 3.51 -3.36 10.48
N PHE A 63 3.93 -4.02 11.58
CA PHE A 63 3.03 -4.27 12.72
C PHE A 63 3.54 -3.74 14.07
N GLU A 64 4.77 -3.28 14.12
CA GLU A 64 5.34 -2.56 15.26
C GLU A 64 5.23 -1.03 15.10
N PHE A 65 4.50 -0.57 14.08
CA PHE A 65 4.33 0.85 13.81
C PHE A 65 3.32 1.45 14.80
N GLU A 66 3.80 1.81 15.96
CA GLU A 66 3.09 2.66 16.90
C GLU A 66 3.75 4.04 16.90
N LEU A 67 2.99 5.04 16.50
CA LEU A 67 3.43 6.43 16.60
C LEU A 67 3.41 6.85 18.07
N SER A 68 4.44 7.59 18.48
CA SER A 68 4.45 8.28 19.74
C SER A 68 3.32 9.34 19.79
N LYS A 69 2.91 9.75 21.00
CA LYS A 69 1.92 10.83 21.17
C LYS A 69 2.38 12.11 20.45
N ARG A 70 3.68 12.42 20.48
CA ARG A 70 4.27 13.58 19.81
C ARG A 70 4.11 13.50 18.30
N GLU A 71 4.40 12.35 17.69
CA GLU A 71 4.23 12.16 16.24
C GLU A 71 2.76 12.27 15.83
N ILE A 72 1.84 11.70 16.61
CA ILE A 72 0.38 11.84 16.35
C ILE A 72 -0.02 13.32 16.35
N GLU A 73 0.45 14.10 17.33
CA GLU A 73 0.14 15.54 17.38
C GLU A 73 0.79 16.33 16.23
N GLU A 74 1.99 15.96 15.79
CA GLU A 74 2.61 16.53 14.58
C GLU A 74 1.77 16.26 13.33
N TYR A 75 1.27 15.04 13.17
CA TYR A 75 0.42 14.68 12.03
C TYR A 75 -0.94 15.37 12.08
N LYS A 76 -1.56 15.50 13.25
CA LYS A 76 -2.79 16.30 13.43
C LYS A 76 -2.59 17.75 13.00
N LYS A 77 -1.45 18.37 13.34
CA LYS A 77 -1.12 19.73 12.88
C LYS A 77 -1.00 19.83 11.36
N ILE A 78 -0.47 18.78 10.70
CA ILE A 78 -0.36 18.74 9.24
C ILE A 78 -1.75 18.62 8.58
N GLU A 79 -2.69 17.91 9.19
CA GLU A 79 -4.06 17.74 8.69
C GLU A 79 -4.98 18.95 9.04
N LYS A 80 -4.76 19.62 10.16
CA LYS A 80 -5.60 20.71 10.67
C LYS A 80 -5.94 21.81 9.66
N PRO A 81 -5.04 22.24 8.73
CA PRO A 81 -5.36 23.25 7.74
C PRO A 81 -6.33 22.79 6.63
N LEU A 82 -6.69 21.50 6.59
CA LEU A 82 -7.65 20.99 5.62
C LEU A 82 -9.06 21.37 6.06
N LYS A 83 -9.75 22.15 5.24
CA LYS A 83 -11.21 22.28 5.33
C LYS A 83 -11.80 20.97 4.80
N VAL A 84 -12.38 20.17 5.67
CA VAL A 84 -12.97 18.89 5.29
C VAL A 84 -14.35 19.17 4.69
N GLU A 85 -14.53 18.82 3.39
CA GLU A 85 -15.82 18.90 2.73
C GLU A 85 -16.82 17.92 3.37
N HIS A 86 -18.06 18.33 3.43
CA HIS A 86 -19.11 17.49 4.00
C HIS A 86 -19.50 16.40 2.97
N LEU A 87 -19.50 15.12 3.39
CA LEU A 87 -19.83 13.99 2.51
C LEU A 87 -21.20 14.12 1.81
N GLN A 88 -22.15 14.82 2.41
CA GLN A 88 -23.48 15.09 1.85
C GLN A 88 -23.45 16.03 0.63
N ARG A 89 -22.40 16.85 0.49
CA ARG A 89 -22.20 17.76 -0.65
C ARG A 89 -21.38 17.17 -1.77
N LEU A 90 -20.94 15.92 -1.61
CA LEU A 90 -20.07 15.27 -2.58
C LEU A 90 -20.90 14.82 -3.79
N ASP A 91 -20.48 15.24 -4.96
CA ASP A 91 -20.94 14.67 -6.22
C ASP A 91 -20.33 13.29 -6.42
N TRP A 92 -21.10 12.28 -6.02
CA TRP A 92 -20.66 10.89 -6.03
C TRP A 92 -20.50 10.32 -7.44
N LEU A 93 -21.33 10.77 -8.39
CA LEU A 93 -21.21 10.35 -9.79
C LEU A 93 -19.87 10.82 -10.34
N ARG A 94 -19.63 12.12 -10.28
CA ARG A 94 -18.38 12.73 -10.73
C ARG A 94 -17.15 12.17 -10.00
N PHE A 95 -17.26 11.88 -8.70
CA PHE A 95 -16.17 11.22 -7.99
C PHE A 95 -15.90 9.83 -8.55
N THR A 96 -16.95 9.01 -8.74
CA THR A 96 -16.82 7.63 -9.23
C THR A 96 -16.18 7.60 -10.60
N GLU A 97 -16.63 8.41 -11.54
CA GLU A 97 -16.06 8.54 -12.88
C GLU A 97 -14.58 8.87 -12.85
N ASN A 98 -14.24 9.96 -12.18
CA ASN A 98 -12.85 10.43 -12.10
C ASN A 98 -11.93 9.45 -11.35
N PHE A 99 -12.40 8.87 -10.26
CA PHE A 99 -11.63 7.88 -9.51
C PHE A 99 -11.40 6.62 -10.33
N THR A 100 -12.45 6.12 -10.98
CA THR A 100 -12.38 4.90 -11.81
C THR A 100 -11.44 5.08 -12.99
N TYR A 101 -11.59 6.19 -13.73
CA TYR A 101 -10.66 6.54 -14.80
C TYR A 101 -9.21 6.61 -14.29
N ASN A 102 -8.94 7.45 -13.29
CA ASN A 102 -7.56 7.66 -12.83
C ASN A 102 -6.94 6.39 -12.26
N THR A 103 -7.71 5.61 -11.48
CA THR A 103 -7.17 4.39 -10.86
C THR A 103 -6.83 3.31 -11.90
N ASN A 104 -7.61 3.19 -12.98
CA ASN A 104 -7.34 2.28 -14.08
C ASN A 104 -6.19 2.79 -14.98
N ALA A 105 -6.16 4.08 -15.31
CA ALA A 105 -5.10 4.69 -16.10
C ALA A 105 -3.71 4.58 -15.40
N ILE A 106 -3.66 4.66 -14.07
CA ILE A 106 -2.43 4.42 -13.28
C ILE A 106 -1.90 3.00 -13.53
N GLU A 107 -2.77 2.02 -13.71
CA GLU A 107 -2.42 0.61 -13.95
C GLU A 107 -2.27 0.27 -15.45
N GLY A 108 -2.41 1.27 -16.33
CA GLY A 108 -2.17 1.11 -17.77
C GLY A 108 -3.40 0.80 -18.62
N SER A 109 -4.61 0.96 -18.08
CA SER A 109 -5.85 0.86 -18.87
C SER A 109 -5.88 1.90 -19.98
N THR A 110 -6.44 1.51 -21.11
CA THR A 110 -6.58 2.34 -22.33
C THR A 110 -7.87 3.14 -22.37
N VAL A 111 -8.83 2.86 -21.47
CA VAL A 111 -10.15 3.53 -21.42
C VAL A 111 -9.95 5.04 -21.12
N ALA A 112 -10.49 5.88 -21.99
CA ALA A 112 -10.47 7.34 -21.83
C ALA A 112 -11.49 7.80 -20.76
N LEU A 113 -11.34 9.05 -20.31
CA LEU A 113 -12.25 9.58 -19.27
C LEU A 113 -13.71 9.65 -19.75
N ASP A 114 -13.92 10.04 -20.99
CA ASP A 114 -15.28 10.17 -21.53
C ASP A 114 -15.92 8.80 -21.75
N GLU A 115 -15.17 7.81 -22.23
CA GLU A 115 -15.63 6.40 -22.30
C GLU A 115 -15.98 5.85 -20.89
N ALA A 116 -15.17 6.17 -19.88
CA ALA A 116 -15.47 5.77 -18.50
C ALA A 116 -16.76 6.41 -17.97
N LYS A 117 -17.07 7.65 -18.35
CA LYS A 117 -18.33 8.31 -18.02
C LYS A 117 -19.52 7.63 -18.73
N ASP A 118 -19.42 7.38 -20.04
CA ASP A 118 -20.47 6.74 -20.82
C ASP A 118 -20.82 5.36 -20.27
N LEU A 119 -19.79 4.57 -19.89
CA LEU A 119 -19.99 3.27 -19.25
C LEU A 119 -20.70 3.39 -17.88
N ILE A 120 -20.37 4.38 -17.08
CA ILE A 120 -20.88 4.51 -15.70
C ILE A 120 -22.24 5.20 -15.68
N GLU A 121 -22.41 6.31 -16.41
CA GLU A 121 -23.61 7.14 -16.40
C GLU A 121 -24.69 6.58 -17.34
N HIS A 122 -24.31 6.30 -18.59
CA HIS A 122 -25.24 5.85 -19.62
C HIS A 122 -25.42 4.33 -19.69
N LYS A 123 -24.65 3.59 -18.85
CA LYS A 123 -24.69 2.12 -18.77
C LYS A 123 -24.45 1.44 -20.11
N GLU A 124 -23.54 2.00 -20.88
CA GLU A 124 -23.13 1.38 -22.13
C GLU A 124 -22.58 -0.03 -21.90
N LYS A 125 -22.77 -0.88 -22.90
CA LYS A 125 -22.30 -2.26 -22.82
C LYS A 125 -20.79 -2.30 -23.02
N PRO A 126 -20.01 -2.88 -22.09
CA PRO A 126 -18.57 -2.96 -22.24
C PRO A 126 -18.18 -3.91 -23.37
N HIS A 127 -17.18 -3.53 -24.17
CA HIS A 127 -16.66 -4.29 -25.31
C HIS A 127 -15.35 -5.04 -25.00
N GLY A 128 -14.64 -4.70 -23.95
CA GLY A 128 -13.33 -5.28 -23.63
C GLY A 128 -13.04 -5.42 -22.14
N ALA A 129 -11.92 -6.08 -21.83
CA ALA A 129 -11.52 -6.33 -20.44
C ALA A 129 -11.34 -5.04 -19.64
N ASP A 130 -10.71 -4.01 -20.22
CA ASP A 130 -10.48 -2.72 -19.55
C ASP A 130 -11.77 -2.01 -19.19
N GLU A 131 -12.77 -2.04 -20.07
CA GLU A 131 -14.10 -1.45 -19.84
C GLU A 131 -14.88 -2.25 -18.77
N ILE A 132 -14.80 -3.58 -18.82
CA ILE A 132 -15.39 -4.46 -17.79
C ILE A 132 -14.76 -4.18 -16.42
N GLU A 133 -13.43 -4.05 -16.34
CA GLU A 133 -12.72 -3.71 -15.12
C GLU A 133 -13.05 -2.28 -14.65
N THR A 134 -13.32 -1.35 -15.58
CA THR A 134 -13.80 0.00 -15.29
C THR A 134 -15.13 -0.04 -14.56
N LEU A 135 -16.12 -0.78 -15.06
CA LEU A 135 -17.38 -0.99 -14.35
C LEU A 135 -17.20 -1.72 -13.01
N GLY A 136 -16.29 -2.70 -12.96
CA GLY A 136 -15.95 -3.40 -11.73
C GLY A 136 -15.42 -2.47 -10.64
N VAL A 137 -14.54 -1.53 -10.98
CA VAL A 137 -14.03 -0.51 -10.06
C VAL A 137 -15.16 0.44 -9.62
N ALA A 138 -16.02 0.89 -10.52
CA ALA A 138 -17.18 1.72 -10.19
C ALA A 138 -18.12 1.02 -9.19
N ASN A 139 -18.40 -0.27 -9.37
CA ASN A 139 -19.15 -1.10 -8.43
C ASN A 139 -18.45 -1.21 -7.05
N ALA A 140 -17.12 -1.31 -7.05
CA ALA A 140 -16.36 -1.33 -5.80
C ALA A 140 -16.39 0.03 -5.07
N VAL A 141 -16.42 1.16 -5.79
CA VAL A 141 -16.64 2.50 -5.21
C VAL A 141 -18.00 2.57 -4.54
N GLU A 142 -19.05 2.12 -5.22
CA GLU A 142 -20.40 2.11 -4.65
C GLU A 142 -20.49 1.18 -3.43
N TYR A 143 -19.80 0.05 -3.48
CA TYR A 143 -19.73 -0.86 -2.34
C TYR A 143 -19.06 -0.21 -1.12
N ILE A 144 -17.89 0.44 -1.27
CA ILE A 144 -17.23 1.10 -0.12
C ILE A 144 -18.03 2.27 0.44
N ARG A 145 -18.81 2.95 -0.39
CA ARG A 145 -19.73 4.01 0.02
C ARG A 145 -20.84 3.49 0.93
N LYS A 146 -21.46 2.36 0.58
CA LYS A 146 -22.65 1.82 1.25
C LYS A 146 -22.35 0.82 2.37
N THR A 147 -21.24 0.09 2.28
CA THR A 147 -20.97 -1.02 3.20
C THR A 147 -20.86 -0.58 4.65
N ARG A 148 -21.45 -1.36 5.57
CA ARG A 148 -21.26 -1.24 7.02
C ARG A 148 -20.20 -2.20 7.56
N SER A 149 -19.65 -3.06 6.71
CA SER A 149 -18.65 -4.06 7.10
C SER A 149 -17.41 -3.41 7.72
N LYS A 150 -16.84 -4.07 8.73
CA LYS A 150 -15.55 -3.68 9.31
C LYS A 150 -14.42 -4.10 8.37
N LEU A 151 -13.27 -3.40 8.43
CA LEU A 151 -12.07 -3.80 7.70
C LEU A 151 -11.62 -5.18 8.16
N ASN A 152 -11.64 -6.14 7.25
CA ASN A 152 -11.17 -7.52 7.44
C ASN A 152 -10.73 -8.12 6.10
N ILE A 153 -10.19 -9.31 6.11
CA ILE A 153 -9.69 -10.00 4.90
C ILE A 153 -10.84 -10.24 3.89
N SER A 154 -12.04 -10.56 4.37
CA SER A 154 -13.20 -10.79 3.49
C SER A 154 -13.59 -9.54 2.72
N LEU A 155 -13.57 -8.35 3.34
CA LEU A 155 -13.78 -7.07 2.67
C LEU A 155 -12.70 -6.81 1.62
N ILE A 156 -11.43 -7.03 1.95
CA ILE A 156 -10.31 -6.86 1.02
C ILE A 156 -10.50 -7.77 -0.22
N LYS A 157 -10.82 -9.04 0.01
CA LYS A 157 -11.12 -10.00 -1.07
C LYS A 157 -12.34 -9.61 -1.88
N LYS A 158 -13.39 -9.06 -1.24
CA LYS A 158 -14.60 -8.60 -1.91
C LYS A 158 -14.33 -7.41 -2.82
N LEU A 159 -13.48 -6.46 -2.40
CA LEU A 159 -13.08 -5.34 -3.26
C LEU A 159 -12.36 -5.83 -4.52
N HIS A 160 -11.41 -6.74 -4.35
CA HIS A 160 -10.72 -7.36 -5.49
C HIS A 160 -11.69 -8.14 -6.38
N PHE A 161 -12.61 -8.91 -5.80
CA PHE A 161 -13.62 -9.65 -6.55
C PHE A 161 -14.47 -8.72 -7.41
N LEU A 162 -15.02 -7.64 -6.84
CA LEU A 162 -15.83 -6.67 -7.56
C LEU A 162 -15.12 -6.05 -8.76
N CYS A 163 -13.81 -5.75 -8.62
CA CYS A 163 -13.03 -5.18 -9.72
C CYS A 163 -12.80 -6.17 -10.87
N PHE A 164 -12.71 -7.49 -10.60
CA PHE A 164 -12.11 -8.44 -11.53
C PHE A 164 -12.93 -9.71 -11.80
N GLU A 165 -14.11 -9.88 -11.21
CA GLU A 165 -14.89 -11.14 -11.29
C GLU A 165 -15.15 -11.64 -12.71
N LYS A 166 -15.26 -10.71 -13.68
CA LYS A 166 -15.58 -11.03 -15.08
C LYS A 166 -14.34 -11.13 -15.99
N THR A 167 -13.14 -10.79 -15.48
CA THR A 167 -11.91 -10.72 -16.30
C THR A 167 -10.79 -11.61 -15.80
N LYS A 168 -10.76 -11.95 -14.48
CA LYS A 168 -9.67 -12.69 -13.87
C LYS A 168 -10.18 -13.93 -13.12
N SER A 169 -9.67 -15.11 -13.44
CA SER A 169 -10.04 -16.38 -12.78
C SER A 169 -9.65 -16.42 -11.27
N PHE A 170 -8.71 -15.58 -10.87
CA PHE A 170 -8.26 -15.42 -9.48
C PHE A 170 -8.94 -14.27 -8.73
N ALA A 171 -10.03 -13.67 -9.28
CA ALA A 171 -10.76 -12.60 -8.62
C ALA A 171 -11.16 -12.97 -7.18
N GLY A 172 -10.82 -12.11 -6.22
CA GLY A 172 -11.08 -12.32 -4.79
C GLY A 172 -10.19 -13.37 -4.11
N LYS A 173 -9.21 -13.96 -4.79
CA LYS A 173 -8.29 -14.96 -4.22
C LYS A 173 -6.94 -14.33 -3.90
N LEU A 174 -6.43 -14.60 -2.70
CA LEU A 174 -5.05 -14.23 -2.36
C LEU A 174 -4.08 -15.04 -3.23
N ARG A 175 -2.97 -14.42 -3.60
CA ARG A 175 -1.96 -15.08 -4.41
C ARG A 175 -1.27 -16.24 -3.68
N ASN A 176 -0.90 -17.23 -4.46
CA ASN A 176 -0.10 -18.37 -4.03
C ASN A 176 1.28 -18.41 -4.72
N VAL A 177 1.66 -17.31 -5.36
CA VAL A 177 2.92 -17.13 -6.08
C VAL A 177 3.64 -15.87 -5.61
N GLU A 178 4.97 -15.81 -5.80
CA GLU A 178 5.73 -14.59 -5.57
C GLU A 178 5.44 -13.56 -6.68
N VAL A 179 5.33 -12.29 -6.28
CA VAL A 179 5.06 -11.17 -7.18
C VAL A 179 6.14 -10.11 -7.02
N VAL A 180 6.68 -9.66 -8.15
CA VAL A 180 7.64 -8.56 -8.23
C VAL A 180 7.20 -7.56 -9.29
N ILE A 181 7.39 -6.28 -9.02
CA ILE A 181 7.21 -5.21 -10.00
C ILE A 181 8.59 -4.82 -10.50
N ARG A 182 8.76 -4.78 -11.82
CA ARG A 182 10.00 -4.37 -12.49
C ARG A 182 9.81 -3.05 -13.22
N ASP A 183 10.87 -2.25 -13.28
CA ASP A 183 10.91 -1.09 -14.15
C ASP A 183 11.16 -1.51 -15.62
N ARG A 184 11.14 -0.53 -16.52
CA ARG A 184 11.42 -0.75 -17.97
C ARG A 184 12.80 -1.31 -18.26
N TYR A 185 13.72 -1.27 -17.30
CA TYR A 185 15.08 -1.81 -17.42
C TYR A 185 15.22 -3.19 -16.78
N GLY A 186 14.10 -3.76 -16.26
CA GLY A 186 14.09 -5.08 -15.62
C GLY A 186 14.49 -5.09 -14.14
N ASN A 187 14.82 -3.93 -13.54
CA ASN A 187 15.17 -3.85 -12.12
C ASN A 187 13.92 -4.04 -11.25
N ILE A 188 14.05 -4.78 -10.16
CA ILE A 188 12.97 -4.94 -9.18
C ILE A 188 12.80 -3.62 -8.43
N VAL A 189 11.66 -2.96 -8.63
CA VAL A 189 11.29 -1.72 -7.96
C VAL A 189 10.41 -1.96 -6.74
N HIS A 190 9.70 -3.08 -6.71
CA HIS A 190 8.93 -3.54 -5.55
C HIS A 190 8.85 -5.07 -5.55
N GLN A 191 8.89 -5.66 -4.36
CA GLN A 191 8.66 -7.09 -4.14
C GLN A 191 7.60 -7.24 -3.05
N GLY A 192 6.50 -7.91 -3.38
CA GLY A 192 5.47 -8.26 -2.41
C GLY A 192 6.01 -9.11 -1.27
N ALA A 193 5.30 -9.18 -0.16
CA ALA A 193 5.64 -10.09 0.93
C ALA A 193 5.65 -11.56 0.44
N PRO A 194 6.40 -12.48 1.08
CA PRO A 194 6.33 -13.90 0.75
C PRO A 194 4.88 -14.41 0.73
N TYR A 195 4.47 -15.09 -0.34
CA TYR A 195 3.06 -15.43 -0.56
C TYR A 195 2.44 -16.22 0.61
N ASN A 196 3.21 -17.12 1.23
CA ASN A 196 2.76 -17.93 2.37
C ASN A 196 2.54 -17.10 3.65
N LYS A 197 3.06 -15.87 3.73
CA LYS A 197 2.86 -14.94 4.85
C LYS A 197 1.72 -13.97 4.61
N VAL A 198 1.23 -13.82 3.39
CA VAL A 198 0.18 -12.85 3.00
C VAL A 198 -1.07 -12.92 3.90
N PRO A 199 -1.68 -14.11 4.17
CA PRO A 199 -2.88 -14.16 5.01
C PRO A 199 -2.62 -13.62 6.43
N LYS A 200 -1.50 -14.01 7.03
CA LYS A 200 -1.11 -13.57 8.37
C LYS A 200 -0.81 -12.08 8.43
N LEU A 201 -0.20 -11.52 7.38
CA LEU A 201 0.11 -10.10 7.30
C LEU A 201 -1.17 -9.27 7.14
N LEU A 202 -2.13 -9.69 6.33
CA LEU A 202 -3.44 -9.04 6.22
C LEU A 202 -4.23 -9.10 7.53
N GLU A 203 -4.18 -10.22 8.25
CA GLU A 203 -4.79 -10.33 9.57
C GLU A 203 -4.17 -9.32 10.55
N LYS A 204 -2.84 -9.20 10.57
CA LYS A 204 -2.14 -8.22 11.38
C LYS A 204 -2.51 -6.79 10.98
N LEU A 205 -2.60 -6.47 9.69
CA LEU A 205 -3.00 -5.15 9.20
C LEU A 205 -4.41 -4.78 9.68
N THR A 206 -5.36 -5.69 9.55
CA THR A 206 -6.76 -5.44 9.97
C THR A 206 -6.88 -5.30 11.49
N LYS A 207 -6.15 -6.10 12.27
CA LYS A 207 -6.07 -5.98 13.74
C LYS A 207 -5.40 -4.66 14.15
N TRP A 208 -4.31 -4.29 13.47
CA TRP A 208 -3.63 -3.01 13.70
C TRP A 208 -4.57 -1.82 13.44
N TYR A 209 -5.27 -1.82 12.30
CA TYR A 209 -6.28 -0.80 12.00
C TYR A 209 -7.35 -0.73 13.10
N ALA A 210 -7.92 -1.86 13.51
CA ALA A 210 -8.96 -1.90 14.53
C ALA A 210 -8.48 -1.30 15.88
N LYS A 211 -7.22 -1.53 16.25
CA LYS A 211 -6.59 -1.00 17.46
C LYS A 211 -6.38 0.52 17.39
N HIS A 212 -6.05 1.06 16.21
CA HIS A 212 -5.58 2.45 16.07
C HIS A 212 -6.61 3.41 15.46
N LYS A 213 -7.71 2.91 14.94
CA LYS A 213 -8.72 3.71 14.20
C LYS A 213 -9.30 4.90 14.96
N ILE A 214 -9.25 4.91 16.30
CA ILE A 214 -9.73 6.03 17.13
C ILE A 214 -8.59 6.98 17.48
N LYS A 215 -7.35 6.50 17.53
CA LYS A 215 -6.20 7.27 18.01
C LYS A 215 -5.55 8.13 16.94
N TYR A 216 -5.58 7.66 15.68
CA TYR A 216 -4.85 8.29 14.59
C TYR A 216 -5.75 9.21 13.76
N PRO A 217 -5.22 10.35 13.26
CA PRO A 217 -5.93 11.20 12.31
C PRO A 217 -6.37 10.39 11.08
N PRO A 218 -7.57 10.66 10.53
CA PRO A 218 -8.15 9.82 9.46
C PRO A 218 -7.28 9.69 8.21
N LEU A 219 -6.67 10.79 7.76
CA LEU A 219 -5.85 10.78 6.56
C LEU A 219 -4.54 10.02 6.78
N LEU A 220 -3.91 10.18 7.94
CA LEU A 220 -2.74 9.41 8.34
C LEU A 220 -3.07 7.92 8.43
N LEU A 221 -4.20 7.57 9.04
CA LEU A 221 -4.65 6.17 9.16
C LEU A 221 -4.88 5.54 7.79
N ALA A 222 -5.54 6.26 6.88
CA ALA A 222 -5.77 5.84 5.52
C ALA A 222 -4.45 5.66 4.75
N ALA A 223 -3.51 6.59 4.90
CA ALA A 223 -2.18 6.51 4.28
C ALA A 223 -1.40 5.28 4.77
N LEU A 224 -1.43 4.99 6.08
CA LEU A 224 -0.75 3.83 6.66
C LEU A 224 -1.36 2.51 6.17
N VAL A 225 -2.68 2.38 6.22
CA VAL A 225 -3.37 1.16 5.73
C VAL A 225 -3.07 0.93 4.25
N HIS A 226 -3.12 2.00 3.44
CA HIS A 226 -2.82 1.93 2.02
C HIS A 226 -1.38 1.47 1.76
N ASN A 227 -0.38 2.15 2.35
CA ASN A 227 1.02 1.84 2.11
C ASN A 227 1.39 0.42 2.60
N GLU A 228 0.83 -0.01 3.73
CA GLU A 228 1.03 -1.36 4.25
C GLU A 228 0.40 -2.42 3.35
N PHE A 229 -0.79 -2.14 2.82
CA PHE A 229 -1.44 -3.02 1.85
C PHE A 229 -0.59 -3.15 0.57
N GLU A 230 -0.05 -2.05 0.05
CA GLU A 230 0.84 -2.06 -1.12
C GLU A 230 2.12 -2.85 -0.83
N ASN A 231 2.71 -2.75 0.36
CA ASN A 231 3.87 -3.54 0.77
C ASN A 231 3.57 -5.04 0.86
N ILE A 232 2.40 -5.43 1.36
CA ILE A 232 1.97 -6.84 1.42
C ILE A 232 1.75 -7.38 0.01
N HIS A 233 1.13 -6.59 -0.85
CA HIS A 233 0.83 -6.92 -2.24
C HIS A 233 0.10 -8.27 -2.37
N PRO A 234 -1.13 -8.39 -1.81
CA PRO A 234 -1.73 -9.69 -1.52
C PRO A 234 -2.30 -10.44 -2.72
N PHE A 235 -2.48 -9.80 -3.86
CA PHE A 235 -3.07 -10.39 -5.05
C PHE A 235 -2.04 -10.60 -6.16
N GLN A 236 -2.37 -11.43 -7.13
CA GLN A 236 -1.52 -11.67 -8.28
C GLN A 236 -1.45 -10.45 -9.21
N ASP A 237 -2.55 -9.71 -9.31
CA ASP A 237 -2.72 -8.45 -10.04
C ASP A 237 -3.77 -7.59 -9.34
N GLY A 238 -3.90 -6.30 -9.69
CA GLY A 238 -4.94 -5.40 -9.20
C GLY A 238 -4.72 -4.84 -7.79
N ASN A 239 -3.53 -5.02 -7.20
CA ASN A 239 -3.24 -4.51 -5.85
C ASN A 239 -3.39 -3.00 -5.77
N GLY A 240 -2.84 -2.24 -6.71
CA GLY A 240 -2.94 -0.78 -6.72
C GLY A 240 -4.39 -0.28 -6.72
N ARG A 241 -5.28 -0.87 -7.52
CA ARG A 241 -6.71 -0.52 -7.54
C ARG A 241 -7.39 -0.79 -6.20
N VAL A 242 -7.17 -1.99 -5.65
CA VAL A 242 -7.71 -2.36 -4.32
C VAL A 242 -7.10 -1.49 -3.21
N GLY A 243 -5.81 -1.19 -3.25
CA GLY A 243 -5.15 -0.33 -2.28
C GLY A 243 -5.74 1.08 -2.25
N ARG A 244 -6.02 1.69 -3.42
CA ARG A 244 -6.68 3.00 -3.51
C ARG A 244 -8.15 2.96 -3.08
N LEU A 245 -8.86 1.86 -3.33
CA LEU A 245 -10.19 1.63 -2.76
C LEU A 245 -10.16 1.51 -1.24
N LEU A 246 -9.18 0.79 -0.68
CA LEU A 246 -8.99 0.67 0.78
C LEU A 246 -8.66 2.01 1.44
N LEU A 247 -7.82 2.84 0.81
CA LEU A 247 -7.55 4.20 1.25
C LEU A 247 -8.86 4.96 1.42
N ASN A 248 -9.72 4.95 0.39
CA ASN A 248 -11.00 5.63 0.40
C ASN A 248 -12.02 4.99 1.35
N TYR A 249 -12.03 3.66 1.47
CA TYR A 249 -12.84 2.98 2.49
C TYR A 249 -12.50 3.48 3.91
N VAL A 250 -11.20 3.59 4.24
CA VAL A 250 -10.79 4.09 5.56
C VAL A 250 -11.24 5.54 5.76
N LEU A 251 -11.05 6.42 4.78
CA LEU A 251 -11.50 7.81 4.84
C LEU A 251 -13.01 7.90 5.11
N LEU A 252 -13.81 7.17 4.34
CA LEU A 252 -15.27 7.17 4.46
C LEU A 252 -15.73 6.65 5.83
N LYS A 253 -15.06 5.65 6.40
CA LYS A 253 -15.37 5.14 7.76
C LYS A 253 -15.09 6.16 8.87
N HIS A 254 -14.33 7.20 8.58
CA HIS A 254 -14.02 8.30 9.49
C HIS A 254 -14.71 9.61 9.09
N SER A 255 -15.77 9.55 8.26
CA SER A 255 -16.50 10.71 7.75
C SER A 255 -15.63 11.72 7.00
N TYR A 256 -14.53 11.22 6.40
CA TYR A 256 -13.64 11.99 5.55
C TYR A 256 -14.00 11.79 4.07
N PRO A 257 -13.99 12.86 3.25
CA PRO A 257 -14.23 12.71 1.81
C PRO A 257 -13.16 11.85 1.15
N PRO A 258 -13.55 11.07 0.14
CA PRO A 258 -12.61 10.22 -0.58
C PRO A 258 -11.66 11.05 -1.45
N ILE A 259 -10.47 10.52 -1.72
CA ILE A 259 -9.42 11.16 -2.51
C ILE A 259 -9.24 10.42 -3.83
N ASN A 260 -9.16 11.20 -4.91
CA ASN A 260 -8.76 10.73 -6.23
C ASN A 260 -7.27 11.03 -6.45
N ILE A 261 -6.45 9.99 -6.66
CA ILE A 261 -5.06 10.13 -7.08
C ILE A 261 -5.04 10.27 -8.60
N ARG A 262 -4.67 11.44 -9.10
CA ARG A 262 -4.73 11.73 -10.54
C ARG A 262 -3.62 11.01 -11.31
N PHE A 263 -3.96 10.45 -12.46
CA PHE A 263 -3.02 9.76 -13.35
C PHE A 263 -1.77 10.58 -13.68
N LYS A 264 -1.92 11.90 -13.93
CA LYS A 264 -0.78 12.79 -14.17
C LYS A 264 0.21 12.88 -13.00
N ASP A 265 -0.22 12.58 -11.78
CA ASP A 265 0.62 12.60 -10.58
C ASP A 265 1.22 11.21 -10.25
N ARG A 266 1.03 10.17 -11.11
CA ARG A 266 1.40 8.77 -10.84
C ARG A 266 2.88 8.57 -10.48
N GLN A 267 3.79 9.31 -11.11
CA GLN A 267 5.22 9.16 -10.81
C GLN A 267 5.55 9.61 -9.38
N ARG A 268 4.91 10.69 -8.92
CA ARG A 268 5.05 11.16 -7.55
C ARG A 268 4.41 10.19 -6.55
N TYR A 269 3.29 9.61 -6.92
CA TYR A 269 2.61 8.58 -6.13
C TYR A 269 3.50 7.35 -5.94
N TYR A 270 4.08 6.78 -6.98
CA TYR A 270 4.99 5.65 -6.86
C TYR A 270 6.23 5.98 -6.01
N ARG A 271 6.78 7.18 -6.18
CA ARG A 271 7.94 7.63 -5.39
C ARG A 271 7.65 7.65 -3.89
N VAL A 272 6.49 8.13 -3.45
CA VAL A 272 6.16 8.18 -2.02
C VAL A 272 5.92 6.80 -1.43
N LEU A 273 5.35 5.86 -2.20
CA LEU A 273 5.24 4.45 -1.80
C LEU A 273 6.62 3.81 -1.61
N GLN A 274 7.55 4.01 -2.56
CA GLN A 274 8.92 3.52 -2.45
C GLN A 274 9.69 4.11 -1.25
N ILE A 275 9.47 5.40 -0.92
CA ILE A 275 10.07 6.01 0.27
C ILE A 275 9.56 5.31 1.53
N PHE A 276 8.27 5.07 1.62
CA PHE A 276 7.69 4.34 2.75
C PHE A 276 8.25 2.91 2.83
N GLU A 277 8.25 2.16 1.73
CA GLU A 277 8.80 0.81 1.68
C GLU A 277 10.25 0.72 2.16
N LYS A 278 11.10 1.68 1.71
CA LYS A 278 12.55 1.66 2.02
C LYS A 278 12.88 2.25 3.37
N LYS A 279 12.16 3.29 3.81
CA LYS A 279 12.53 4.12 4.97
C LYS A 279 11.50 4.08 6.10
N ASN A 280 10.35 3.47 5.87
CA ASN A 280 9.19 3.51 6.78
C ASN A 280 8.75 4.96 7.15
N ASP A 281 8.97 5.91 6.22
CA ASP A 281 8.60 7.31 6.40
C ASP A 281 7.28 7.61 5.71
N ILE A 282 6.23 7.83 6.50
CA ILE A 282 4.87 8.10 6.01
C ILE A 282 4.64 9.58 5.63
N LYS A 283 5.52 10.50 6.08
CA LYS A 283 5.34 11.95 5.85
C LYS A 283 5.21 12.32 4.38
N PRO A 284 6.01 11.77 3.45
CA PRO A 284 5.86 12.05 2.02
C PRO A 284 4.51 11.62 1.47
N THR A 285 4.00 10.42 1.86
CA THR A 285 2.68 9.94 1.44
C THR A 285 1.57 10.86 1.97
N LEU A 286 1.62 11.22 3.25
CA LEU A 286 0.63 12.11 3.84
C LEU A 286 0.58 13.47 3.12
N ARG A 287 1.74 14.11 2.89
CA ARG A 287 1.82 15.37 2.14
C ARG A 287 1.31 15.25 0.70
N PHE A 288 1.57 14.11 0.07
CA PHE A 288 1.05 13.82 -1.27
C PHE A 288 -0.48 13.73 -1.26
N LEU A 289 -1.07 12.97 -0.35
CA LEU A 289 -2.52 12.84 -0.22
C LEU A 289 -3.20 14.19 0.10
N ILE A 290 -2.61 15.00 0.98
CA ILE A 290 -3.07 16.37 1.25
C ILE A 290 -3.05 17.20 -0.04
N SER A 291 -2.01 17.06 -0.88
CA SER A 291 -1.96 17.78 -2.16
C SER A 291 -3.06 17.32 -3.13
N GLN A 292 -3.38 16.02 -3.18
CA GLN A 292 -4.49 15.51 -3.99
C GLN A 292 -5.84 15.98 -3.48
N TYR A 293 -6.05 15.95 -2.17
CA TYR A 293 -7.23 16.49 -1.52
C TYR A 293 -7.49 17.96 -1.91
N LYS A 294 -6.47 18.80 -1.74
CA LYS A 294 -6.55 20.23 -2.09
C LYS A 294 -6.82 20.48 -3.57
N LYS A 295 -6.33 19.64 -4.47
CA LYS A 295 -6.60 19.74 -5.91
C LYS A 295 -8.02 19.31 -6.28
N GLN A 296 -8.67 18.50 -5.45
CA GLN A 296 -10.00 17.96 -5.70
C GLN A 296 -11.12 18.84 -5.11
N TYR A 297 -10.88 19.44 -3.93
CA TYR A 297 -11.89 20.13 -3.13
C TYR A 297 -11.64 21.64 -2.97
N ARG A 298 -10.85 22.21 -3.86
CA ARG A 298 -10.59 23.67 -3.92
C ARG A 298 -11.19 24.30 -5.16
#